data_bc5862c37090914bd248c89831387a68
#
_entry.id   bc5862c37090914bd248c89831387a68
#
_cell.length_a   1.000
_cell.length_b   1.000
_cell.length_c   1.000
_cell.angle_alpha   90.00
_cell.angle_beta   90.00
_cell.angle_gamma   90.00
#
_symmetry.space_group_name_H-M   'P 1'
#
loop_
_entity.id
_entity.type
_entity.pdbx_description
1 polymer ?
#
loop_
_entity_poly.entity_id
_entity_poly.type
_entity_poly.pdbx_seq_one_letter_code
_entity_poly.pdbx_strand_id
1 'polypeptide(L)'
;KIVKPLILITRKSKPLQEGHLELEINYHTKDELGELAETLELSMDRIGSYVNDINRMMGQLSSGNFDVQVSEPYIGDFRTIEESLTSFTRTMSSALANINGAQQKVSGGAAQLSSGAQALAQGATEQASAVEELYATLDELSKSAAQNVKVALNAQEDARLTGEQVTLSSQQMEEMVAAMHDISVSSQEIGKI
;
A
#
# COMPACT_ATOMS: atom_id res chain seq x y z
N LYS A 1 -38.01 32.36 -67.84
CA LYS A 1 -38.17 32.79 -66.44
C LYS A 1 -37.44 31.89 -65.43
N ILE A 2 -37.19 30.60 -65.75
CA ILE A 2 -36.59 29.61 -64.85
C ILE A 2 -35.06 29.66 -64.79
N VAL A 3 -34.39 30.06 -65.86
CA VAL A 3 -32.91 30.01 -65.97
C VAL A 3 -32.20 30.99 -65.02
N LYS A 4 -32.70 32.17 -64.77
CA LYS A 4 -32.06 33.17 -63.86
C LYS A 4 -32.03 32.71 -62.42
N PRO A 5 -33.13 32.18 -61.83
CA PRO A 5 -33.11 31.61 -60.49
C PRO A 5 -32.18 30.41 -60.34
N LEU A 6 -32.15 29.50 -61.32
CA LEU A 6 -31.26 28.35 -61.32
C LEU A 6 -29.78 28.77 -61.28
N ILE A 7 -29.39 29.76 -62.09
CA ILE A 7 -28.01 30.31 -62.04
C ILE A 7 -27.72 30.95 -60.70
N LEU A 8 -28.68 31.61 -60.06
CA LEU A 8 -28.53 32.19 -58.74
C LEU A 8 -28.27 31.09 -57.67
N ILE A 9 -29.16 30.09 -57.60
CA ILE A 9 -29.02 28.96 -56.67
C ILE A 9 -27.65 28.26 -56.86
N THR A 10 -27.31 27.92 -58.12
CA THR A 10 -26.04 27.28 -58.46
C THR A 10 -24.84 28.11 -58.01
N ARG A 11 -24.87 29.41 -58.27
CA ARG A 11 -23.76 30.30 -57.87
C ARG A 11 -23.65 30.44 -56.37
N LYS A 12 -24.75 30.55 -55.65
CA LYS A 12 -24.78 30.67 -54.18
C LYS A 12 -24.39 29.37 -53.50
N SER A 13 -24.65 28.22 -54.12
CA SER A 13 -24.23 26.89 -53.58
C SER A 13 -22.79 26.53 -53.87
N LYS A 14 -22.02 27.30 -54.66
CA LYS A 14 -20.59 27.00 -54.94
C LYS A 14 -19.70 26.92 -53.67
N PRO A 15 -19.86 27.80 -52.65
CA PRO A 15 -19.05 27.74 -51.45
C PRO A 15 -19.19 26.40 -50.67
N LEU A 16 -20.27 25.65 -50.87
CA LEU A 16 -20.45 24.31 -50.29
C LEU A 16 -19.38 23.31 -50.78
N GLN A 17 -18.89 23.50 -52.02
CA GLN A 17 -17.78 22.66 -52.56
C GLN A 17 -16.44 22.92 -51.84
N GLU A 18 -16.31 24.06 -51.20
CA GLU A 18 -15.14 24.45 -50.40
C GLU A 18 -15.33 24.16 -48.90
N GLY A 19 -16.50 23.57 -48.52
CA GLY A 19 -16.81 23.22 -47.13
C GLY A 19 -17.45 24.33 -46.32
N HIS A 20 -17.81 25.48 -46.94
CA HIS A 20 -18.55 26.53 -46.28
C HIS A 20 -20.03 26.18 -46.23
N LEU A 21 -20.57 25.99 -45.01
CA LEU A 21 -21.96 25.53 -44.80
C LEU A 21 -22.96 26.67 -44.67
N GLU A 22 -22.49 27.91 -44.48
CA GLU A 22 -23.37 29.07 -44.48
C GLU A 22 -23.90 29.34 -45.88
N LEU A 23 -25.19 29.10 -46.09
CA LEU A 23 -25.84 29.21 -47.36
C LEU A 23 -26.99 30.22 -47.32
N GLU A 24 -26.82 31.37 -47.95
CA GLU A 24 -27.85 32.40 -48.11
C GLU A 24 -28.21 32.56 -49.61
N ILE A 25 -29.21 31.88 -50.07
CA ILE A 25 -29.68 31.98 -51.44
C ILE A 25 -30.59 33.18 -51.61
N ASN A 26 -31.37 33.46 -50.58
CA ASN A 26 -32.31 34.61 -50.53
C ASN A 26 -33.28 34.63 -51.73
N TYR A 27 -33.82 33.45 -52.11
CA TYR A 27 -34.77 33.31 -53.15
C TYR A 27 -36.09 32.74 -52.59
N HIS A 28 -37.02 33.64 -52.28
CA HIS A 28 -38.30 33.32 -51.64
C HIS A 28 -39.46 33.50 -52.63
N THR A 29 -39.78 32.42 -53.35
CA THR A 29 -40.95 32.36 -54.25
C THR A 29 -41.78 31.15 -53.87
N LYS A 30 -43.07 31.17 -54.28
CA LYS A 30 -44.01 30.06 -54.02
C LYS A 30 -44.02 29.05 -55.14
N ASP A 31 -42.90 28.88 -55.83
CA ASP A 31 -42.72 27.90 -56.91
C ASP A 31 -41.71 26.82 -56.48
N GLU A 32 -41.50 25.84 -57.27
CA GLU A 32 -40.63 24.68 -57.01
C GLU A 32 -39.16 25.11 -56.82
N LEU A 33 -38.76 26.25 -57.35
CA LEU A 33 -37.40 26.81 -57.15
C LEU A 33 -37.25 27.51 -55.81
N GLY A 34 -38.32 28.12 -55.28
CA GLY A 34 -38.37 28.66 -53.93
C GLY A 34 -38.30 27.57 -52.89
N GLU A 35 -39.07 26.48 -53.08
CA GLU A 35 -39.06 25.31 -52.22
C GLU A 35 -37.65 24.64 -52.23
N LEU A 36 -37.01 24.51 -53.38
CA LEU A 36 -35.66 23.99 -53.51
C LEU A 36 -34.63 24.84 -52.77
N ALA A 37 -34.69 26.16 -52.90
CA ALA A 37 -33.80 27.10 -52.23
C ALA A 37 -33.95 27.00 -50.70
N GLU A 38 -35.18 27.04 -50.20
CA GLU A 38 -35.47 26.92 -48.75
C GLU A 38 -35.03 25.58 -48.18
N THR A 39 -35.28 24.48 -48.89
CA THR A 39 -34.87 23.14 -48.49
C THR A 39 -33.35 23.03 -48.39
N LEU A 40 -32.59 23.60 -49.35
CA LEU A 40 -31.13 23.66 -49.31
C LEU A 40 -30.62 24.49 -48.16
N GLU A 41 -31.18 25.68 -47.92
CA GLU A 41 -30.77 26.56 -46.79
C GLU A 41 -31.00 25.84 -45.47
N LEU A 42 -32.21 25.31 -45.20
CA LEU A 42 -32.52 24.58 -43.96
C LEU A 42 -31.64 23.35 -43.75
N SER A 43 -31.33 22.64 -44.84
CA SER A 43 -30.45 21.49 -44.74
C SER A 43 -29.03 21.87 -44.38
N MET A 44 -28.51 22.94 -44.97
CA MET A 44 -27.13 23.42 -44.68
C MET A 44 -27.03 24.02 -43.26
N ASP A 45 -28.02 24.78 -42.83
CA ASP A 45 -28.07 25.30 -41.44
C ASP A 45 -28.04 24.18 -40.43
N ARG A 46 -28.78 23.12 -40.67
CA ARG A 46 -28.80 21.94 -39.78
C ARG A 46 -27.44 21.20 -39.74
N ILE A 47 -26.80 20.99 -40.90
CA ILE A 47 -25.48 20.41 -40.97
C ILE A 47 -24.47 21.33 -40.29
N GLY A 48 -24.55 22.63 -40.48
CA GLY A 48 -23.73 23.64 -39.81
C GLY A 48 -23.86 23.59 -38.30
N SER A 49 -25.10 23.48 -37.78
CA SER A 49 -25.35 23.30 -36.35
C SER A 49 -24.65 22.04 -35.79
N TYR A 50 -24.75 20.91 -36.48
CA TYR A 50 -24.08 19.67 -36.05
C TYR A 50 -22.56 19.81 -36.06
N VAL A 51 -21.98 20.39 -37.10
CA VAL A 51 -20.51 20.60 -37.17
C VAL A 51 -20.04 21.54 -36.05
N ASN A 52 -20.79 22.59 -35.76
CA ASN A 52 -20.47 23.52 -34.66
C ASN A 52 -20.56 22.84 -33.30
N ASP A 53 -21.58 21.98 -33.09
CA ASP A 53 -21.75 21.24 -31.85
C ASP A 53 -20.63 20.20 -31.66
N ILE A 54 -20.24 19.48 -32.72
CA ILE A 54 -19.09 18.57 -32.72
C ILE A 54 -17.81 19.34 -32.34
N ASN A 55 -17.56 20.48 -32.97
CA ASN A 55 -16.39 21.31 -32.66
C ASN A 55 -16.36 21.76 -31.18
N ARG A 56 -17.51 22.18 -30.66
CA ARG A 56 -17.70 22.57 -29.25
C ARG A 56 -17.35 21.38 -28.34
N MET A 57 -17.90 20.21 -28.62
CA MET A 57 -17.63 18.98 -27.84
C MET A 57 -16.17 18.60 -27.91
N MET A 58 -15.55 18.57 -29.09
CA MET A 58 -14.14 18.26 -29.28
C MET A 58 -13.24 19.26 -28.54
N GLY A 59 -13.59 20.54 -28.55
CA GLY A 59 -12.88 21.57 -27.77
C GLY A 59 -12.92 21.32 -26.27
N GLN A 60 -14.06 20.92 -25.74
CA GLN A 60 -14.17 20.56 -24.32
C GLN A 60 -13.42 19.28 -23.98
N LEU A 61 -13.54 18.26 -24.80
CA LEU A 61 -12.78 17.02 -24.63
C LEU A 61 -11.27 17.25 -24.64
N SER A 62 -10.78 18.10 -25.54
CA SER A 62 -9.35 18.44 -25.60
C SER A 62 -8.86 19.21 -24.38
N SER A 63 -9.74 19.94 -23.69
CA SER A 63 -9.45 20.59 -22.41
C SER A 63 -9.57 19.67 -21.19
N GLY A 64 -9.92 18.39 -21.41
CA GLY A 64 -10.06 17.40 -20.33
C GLY A 64 -11.46 17.35 -19.70
N ASN A 65 -12.44 18.09 -20.25
CA ASN A 65 -13.83 18.00 -19.81
C ASN A 65 -14.55 16.89 -20.59
N PHE A 66 -14.77 15.75 -19.96
CA PHE A 66 -15.49 14.63 -20.54
C PHE A 66 -16.98 14.56 -20.14
N ASP A 67 -17.44 15.50 -19.32
CA ASP A 67 -18.85 15.63 -18.97
C ASP A 67 -19.55 16.60 -19.94
N VAL A 68 -19.58 16.22 -21.23
CA VAL A 68 -20.18 16.99 -22.29
C VAL A 68 -21.28 16.18 -22.98
N GLN A 69 -22.31 16.88 -23.42
CA GLN A 69 -23.45 16.32 -24.15
C GLN A 69 -23.67 17.09 -25.42
N VAL A 70 -24.33 16.49 -26.39
CA VAL A 70 -24.81 17.17 -27.57
C VAL A 70 -25.81 18.27 -27.20
N SER A 71 -25.77 19.38 -27.89
CA SER A 71 -26.67 20.53 -27.62
C SER A 71 -28.10 20.22 -28.09
N GLU A 72 -28.24 19.48 -29.18
CA GLU A 72 -29.50 19.10 -29.79
C GLU A 72 -29.42 17.66 -30.33
N PRO A 73 -30.54 16.92 -30.33
CA PRO A 73 -30.54 15.57 -30.92
C PRO A 73 -30.27 15.63 -32.42
N TYR A 74 -29.35 14.80 -32.89
CA TYR A 74 -29.10 14.66 -34.33
C TYR A 74 -30.15 13.77 -34.98
N ILE A 75 -30.55 14.08 -36.18
CA ILE A 75 -31.57 13.32 -36.91
C ILE A 75 -30.98 12.59 -38.11
N GLY A 76 -31.71 11.59 -38.58
CA GLY A 76 -31.32 10.78 -39.73
C GLY A 76 -29.98 10.08 -39.51
N ASP A 77 -29.14 10.08 -40.50
CA ASP A 77 -27.82 9.40 -40.48
C ASP A 77 -26.82 10.05 -39.51
N PHE A 78 -27.02 11.31 -39.12
CA PHE A 78 -26.20 12.00 -38.15
C PHE A 78 -26.36 11.46 -36.73
N ARG A 79 -27.45 10.73 -36.42
CA ARG A 79 -27.66 10.09 -35.12
C ARG A 79 -26.52 9.16 -34.74
N THR A 80 -25.94 8.45 -35.69
CA THR A 80 -24.79 7.55 -35.44
C THR A 80 -23.58 8.32 -34.92
N ILE A 81 -23.39 9.56 -35.35
CA ILE A 81 -22.32 10.44 -34.84
C ILE A 81 -22.61 10.82 -33.38
N GLU A 82 -23.85 11.21 -33.07
CA GLU A 82 -24.28 11.52 -31.71
C GLU A 82 -24.04 10.33 -30.76
N GLU A 83 -24.51 9.13 -31.17
CA GLU A 83 -24.32 7.89 -30.39
C GLU A 83 -22.85 7.58 -30.15
N SER A 84 -22.01 7.74 -31.18
CA SER A 84 -20.58 7.51 -31.10
C SER A 84 -19.89 8.51 -30.16
N LEU A 85 -20.22 9.79 -30.25
CA LEU A 85 -19.69 10.85 -29.37
C LEU A 85 -20.11 10.61 -27.92
N THR A 86 -21.38 10.30 -27.69
CA THR A 86 -21.91 10.02 -26.34
C THR A 86 -21.27 8.76 -25.74
N SER A 87 -21.08 7.71 -26.54
CA SER A 87 -20.39 6.50 -26.10
C SER A 87 -18.94 6.77 -25.76
N PHE A 88 -18.25 7.55 -26.58
CA PHE A 88 -16.85 7.95 -26.35
C PHE A 88 -16.70 8.74 -25.05
N THR A 89 -17.51 9.79 -24.84
CA THR A 89 -17.44 10.61 -23.62
C THR A 89 -17.71 9.78 -22.37
N ARG A 90 -18.72 8.90 -22.40
CA ARG A 90 -19.05 8.01 -21.28
C ARG A 90 -17.89 7.04 -20.96
N THR A 91 -17.31 6.44 -21.99
CA THR A 91 -16.20 5.48 -21.82
C THR A 91 -14.98 6.19 -21.23
N MET A 92 -14.64 7.40 -21.71
CA MET A 92 -13.54 8.20 -21.19
C MET A 92 -13.77 8.62 -19.74
N SER A 93 -14.97 9.12 -19.41
CA SER A 93 -15.33 9.48 -18.03
C SER A 93 -15.19 8.27 -17.09
N SER A 94 -15.68 7.11 -17.51
CA SER A 94 -15.58 5.86 -16.72
C SER A 94 -14.12 5.43 -16.54
N ALA A 95 -13.30 5.51 -17.58
CA ALA A 95 -11.88 5.17 -17.52
C ALA A 95 -11.12 6.09 -16.54
N LEU A 96 -11.38 7.41 -16.61
CA LEU A 96 -10.76 8.38 -15.69
C LEU A 96 -11.21 8.19 -14.24
N ALA A 97 -12.49 7.87 -14.01
CA ALA A 97 -12.99 7.54 -12.67
C ALA A 97 -12.30 6.30 -12.10
N ASN A 98 -12.10 5.25 -12.92
CA ASN A 98 -11.38 4.05 -12.52
C ASN A 98 -9.90 4.33 -12.22
N ILE A 99 -9.23 5.15 -13.02
CA ILE A 99 -7.84 5.58 -12.79
C ILE A 99 -7.73 6.33 -11.46
N ASN A 100 -8.64 7.28 -11.20
CA ASN A 100 -8.66 8.03 -9.94
C ASN A 100 -8.87 7.09 -8.73
N GLY A 101 -9.80 6.15 -8.84
CA GLY A 101 -10.02 5.13 -7.81
C GLY A 101 -8.80 4.23 -7.57
N ALA A 102 -8.09 3.84 -8.63
CA ALA A 102 -6.85 3.07 -8.53
C ALA A 102 -5.73 3.90 -7.87
N GLN A 103 -5.60 5.17 -8.23
CA GLN A 103 -4.63 6.09 -7.63
C GLN A 103 -4.85 6.26 -6.12
N GLN A 104 -6.09 6.40 -5.68
CA GLN A 104 -6.41 6.49 -4.24
C GLN A 104 -6.02 5.21 -3.49
N LYS A 105 -6.27 4.04 -4.07
CA LYS A 105 -5.86 2.75 -3.48
C LYS A 105 -4.34 2.62 -3.39
N VAL A 106 -3.61 3.00 -4.44
CA VAL A 106 -2.13 2.99 -4.44
C VAL A 106 -1.58 3.96 -3.40
N SER A 107 -2.13 5.17 -3.32
CA SER A 107 -1.71 6.17 -2.32
C SER A 107 -1.97 5.68 -0.89
N GLY A 108 -3.15 5.12 -0.63
CA GLY A 108 -3.48 4.51 0.67
C GLY A 108 -2.56 3.34 1.03
N GLY A 109 -2.30 2.45 0.07
CA GLY A 109 -1.35 1.34 0.24
C GLY A 109 0.08 1.80 0.52
N ALA A 110 0.55 2.84 -0.15
CA ALA A 110 1.87 3.43 0.09
C ALA A 110 1.98 4.02 1.51
N ALA A 111 0.93 4.71 1.98
CA ALA A 111 0.88 5.24 3.35
C ALA A 111 0.93 4.11 4.40
N GLN A 112 0.17 3.03 4.20
CA GLN A 112 0.20 1.85 5.08
C GLN A 112 1.58 1.18 5.08
N LEU A 113 2.20 1.03 3.92
CA LEU A 113 3.54 0.45 3.80
C LEU A 113 4.58 1.30 4.53
N SER A 114 4.51 2.63 4.40
CA SER A 114 5.38 3.56 5.13
C SER A 114 5.23 3.41 6.64
N SER A 115 4.00 3.38 7.14
CA SER A 115 3.71 3.17 8.56
C SER A 115 4.19 1.81 9.07
N GLY A 116 3.99 0.75 8.27
CA GLY A 116 4.47 -0.60 8.58
C GLY A 116 6.00 -0.68 8.63
N ALA A 117 6.69 -0.01 7.69
CA ALA A 117 8.15 0.06 7.69
C ALA A 117 8.70 0.79 8.92
N GLN A 118 8.06 1.88 9.37
CA GLN A 118 8.43 2.58 10.60
C GLN A 118 8.25 1.70 11.85
N ALA A 119 7.11 1.00 11.95
CA ALA A 119 6.86 0.07 13.05
C ALA A 119 7.88 -1.08 13.07
N LEU A 120 8.25 -1.61 11.90
CA LEU A 120 9.27 -2.65 11.78
C LEU A 120 10.65 -2.13 12.20
N ALA A 121 11.03 -0.91 11.80
CA ALA A 121 12.30 -0.29 12.22
C ALA A 121 12.36 -0.06 13.73
N GLN A 122 11.25 0.39 14.33
CA GLN A 122 11.11 0.51 15.77
C GLN A 122 11.28 -0.84 16.46
N GLY A 123 10.54 -1.87 16.02
CA GLY A 123 10.62 -3.23 16.57
C GLY A 123 12.03 -3.84 16.45
N ALA A 124 12.72 -3.59 15.33
CA ALA A 124 14.09 -4.04 15.15
C ALA A 124 15.05 -3.36 16.16
N THR A 125 14.86 -2.08 16.45
CA THR A 125 15.65 -1.35 17.46
C THR A 125 15.39 -1.91 18.86
N GLU A 126 14.14 -2.17 19.21
CA GLU A 126 13.76 -2.77 20.49
C GLU A 126 14.33 -4.19 20.65
N GLN A 127 14.29 -5.00 19.58
CA GLN A 127 14.90 -6.32 19.57
C GLN A 127 16.42 -6.25 19.75
N ALA A 128 17.12 -5.30 19.10
CA ALA A 128 18.56 -5.12 19.29
C ALA A 128 18.90 -4.81 20.75
N SER A 129 18.14 -3.90 21.37
CA SER A 129 18.34 -3.56 22.79
C SER A 129 18.06 -4.75 23.72
N ALA A 130 17.04 -5.56 23.47
CA ALA A 130 16.74 -6.76 24.25
C ALA A 130 17.84 -7.83 24.10
N VAL A 131 18.42 -7.96 22.90
CA VAL A 131 19.56 -8.86 22.66
C VAL A 131 20.80 -8.40 23.42
N GLU A 132 21.09 -7.08 23.46
CA GLU A 132 22.20 -6.54 24.27
C GLU A 132 22.00 -6.82 25.76
N GLU A 133 20.79 -6.66 26.29
CA GLU A 133 20.47 -6.99 27.68
C GLU A 133 20.64 -8.50 27.96
N LEU A 134 20.22 -9.37 27.04
CA LEU A 134 20.44 -10.80 27.13
C LEU A 134 21.94 -11.16 27.19
N TYR A 135 22.79 -10.51 26.39
CA TYR A 135 24.23 -10.70 26.48
C TYR A 135 24.82 -10.31 27.83
N ALA A 136 24.36 -9.17 28.38
CA ALA A 136 24.79 -8.74 29.72
C ALA A 136 24.39 -9.75 30.81
N THR A 137 23.16 -10.24 30.78
CA THR A 137 22.68 -11.26 31.75
C THR A 137 23.39 -12.60 31.60
N LEU A 138 23.73 -13.02 30.37
CA LEU A 138 24.51 -14.22 30.12
C LEU A 138 25.96 -14.10 30.65
N ASP A 139 26.59 -12.93 30.53
CA ASP A 139 27.91 -12.67 31.10
C ASP A 139 27.89 -12.76 32.63
N GLU A 140 26.88 -12.16 33.26
CA GLU A 140 26.70 -12.26 34.73
C GLU A 140 26.39 -13.69 35.20
N LEU A 141 25.57 -14.43 34.47
CA LEU A 141 25.27 -15.81 34.74
C LEU A 141 26.56 -16.70 34.65
N SER A 142 27.38 -16.43 33.62
CA SER A 142 28.69 -17.15 33.45
C SER A 142 29.62 -16.88 34.61
N LYS A 143 29.74 -15.61 35.08
CA LYS A 143 30.54 -15.25 36.26
C LYS A 143 29.99 -15.93 37.52
N SER A 144 28.67 -15.93 37.71
CA SER A 144 28.04 -16.60 38.86
C SER A 144 28.27 -18.11 38.86
N ALA A 145 28.17 -18.75 37.67
CA ALA A 145 28.44 -20.16 37.51
C ALA A 145 29.92 -20.50 37.87
N ALA A 146 30.88 -19.69 37.39
CA ALA A 146 32.31 -19.85 37.76
C ALA A 146 32.56 -19.68 39.27
N GLN A 147 31.90 -18.70 39.90
CA GLN A 147 31.96 -18.54 41.35
C GLN A 147 31.37 -19.70 42.12
N ASN A 148 30.25 -20.29 41.67
CA ASN A 148 29.63 -21.44 42.27
C ASN A 148 30.55 -22.71 42.19
N VAL A 149 31.26 -22.88 41.09
CA VAL A 149 32.27 -23.93 40.95
C VAL A 149 33.37 -23.76 41.99
N LYS A 150 33.87 -22.54 42.17
CA LYS A 150 34.89 -22.24 43.19
C LYS A 150 34.40 -22.48 44.62
N VAL A 151 33.16 -22.12 44.94
CA VAL A 151 32.53 -22.39 46.23
C VAL A 151 32.42 -23.91 46.48
N ALA A 152 31.98 -24.67 45.46
CA ALA A 152 31.87 -26.12 45.55
C ALA A 152 33.23 -26.80 45.79
N LEU A 153 34.30 -26.35 45.11
CA LEU A 153 35.62 -26.85 45.30
C LEU A 153 36.17 -26.58 46.73
N ASN A 154 35.92 -25.37 47.26
CA ASN A 154 36.26 -25.02 48.63
C ASN A 154 35.51 -25.90 49.65
N ALA A 155 34.20 -26.07 49.46
CA ALA A 155 33.37 -26.93 50.30
C ALA A 155 33.88 -28.42 50.28
N GLN A 156 34.32 -28.89 49.13
CA GLN A 156 34.92 -30.23 48.99
C GLN A 156 36.22 -30.34 49.80
N GLU A 157 37.08 -29.34 49.76
CA GLU A 157 38.31 -29.33 50.53
C GLU A 157 38.07 -29.26 52.04
N ASP A 158 37.13 -28.39 52.48
CA ASP A 158 36.69 -28.30 53.87
C ASP A 158 36.14 -29.63 54.39
N ALA A 159 35.33 -30.31 53.57
CA ALA A 159 34.82 -31.63 53.90
C ALA A 159 35.97 -32.70 54.03
N ARG A 160 36.98 -32.66 53.15
CA ARG A 160 38.17 -33.51 53.22
C ARG A 160 38.95 -33.27 54.51
N LEU A 161 39.24 -32.04 54.82
CA LEU A 161 39.96 -31.66 56.07
C LEU A 161 39.18 -32.05 57.35
N THR A 162 37.84 -31.87 57.32
CA THR A 162 36.98 -32.32 58.43
C THR A 162 37.02 -33.85 58.58
N GLY A 163 37.01 -34.58 57.47
CA GLY A 163 37.14 -36.04 57.49
C GLY A 163 38.48 -36.53 58.08
N GLU A 164 39.58 -35.82 57.75
CA GLU A 164 40.90 -36.09 58.34
C GLU A 164 40.93 -35.86 59.86
N GLN A 165 40.33 -34.74 60.28
CA GLN A 165 40.24 -34.37 61.72
C GLN A 165 39.36 -35.34 62.49
N VAL A 166 38.28 -35.86 61.95
CA VAL A 166 37.42 -36.88 62.55
C VAL A 166 38.20 -38.18 62.70
N THR A 167 38.99 -38.53 61.67
CA THR A 167 39.82 -39.77 61.75
C THR A 167 40.88 -39.66 62.86
N LEU A 168 41.58 -38.52 62.97
CA LEU A 168 42.55 -38.24 64.03
C LEU A 168 41.91 -38.29 65.41
N SER A 169 40.71 -37.62 65.53
CA SER A 169 39.96 -37.66 66.81
C SER A 169 39.54 -39.04 67.21
N SER A 170 39.15 -39.92 66.27
CA SER A 170 38.79 -41.31 66.51
C SER A 170 40.01 -42.08 67.05
N GLN A 171 41.20 -41.91 66.42
CA GLN A 171 42.44 -42.55 66.88
C GLN A 171 42.78 -42.04 68.29
N GLN A 172 42.69 -40.78 68.62
CA GLN A 172 42.92 -40.28 69.99
C GLN A 172 41.89 -40.84 70.99
N MET A 173 40.68 -41.09 70.61
CA MET A 173 39.67 -41.75 71.44
C MET A 173 40.03 -43.23 71.69
N GLU A 174 40.51 -43.93 70.68
CA GLU A 174 41.00 -45.29 70.87
C GLU A 174 42.17 -45.39 71.83
N GLU A 175 43.16 -44.45 71.72
CA GLU A 175 44.29 -44.38 72.64
C GLU A 175 43.79 -44.04 74.08
N MET A 176 42.81 -43.17 74.24
CA MET A 176 42.22 -42.87 75.55
C MET A 176 41.51 -44.10 76.16
N VAL A 177 40.76 -44.82 75.35
CA VAL A 177 40.10 -46.08 75.79
C VAL A 177 41.12 -47.11 76.25
N ALA A 178 42.20 -47.24 75.52
CA ALA A 178 43.28 -48.11 75.91
C ALA A 178 43.92 -47.70 77.26
N ALA A 179 44.23 -46.38 77.40
CA ALA A 179 44.78 -45.90 78.68
C ALA A 179 43.78 -46.02 79.87
N MET A 180 42.49 -45.84 79.64
CA MET A 180 41.44 -46.11 80.65
C MET A 180 41.37 -47.60 81.04
N HIS A 181 41.58 -48.50 80.08
CA HIS A 181 41.67 -49.95 80.33
C HIS A 181 42.85 -50.28 81.21
N ASP A 182 44.02 -49.67 80.92
CA ASP A 182 45.23 -49.94 81.76
C ASP A 182 45.05 -49.40 83.16
N ILE A 183 44.42 -48.22 83.32
CA ILE A 183 44.08 -47.71 84.66
C ILE A 183 43.14 -48.66 85.42
N SER A 184 42.08 -49.15 84.68
CA SER A 184 41.15 -50.11 85.31
C SER A 184 41.87 -51.43 85.78
N VAL A 185 42.73 -51.97 84.97
CA VAL A 185 43.53 -53.14 85.31
C VAL A 185 44.42 -52.87 86.53
N SER A 186 45.15 -51.75 86.52
CA SER A 186 46.00 -51.31 87.63
C SER A 186 45.19 -51.10 88.93
N SER A 187 44.00 -50.48 88.82
CA SER A 187 43.12 -50.34 90.00
C SER A 187 42.56 -51.59 90.53
N GLN A 188 42.34 -52.64 89.70
CA GLN A 188 41.96 -53.97 90.17
C GLN A 188 43.10 -54.73 90.86
N GLU A 189 44.35 -54.49 90.43
CA GLU A 189 45.52 -55.04 91.09
C GLU A 189 45.71 -54.40 92.49
N ILE A 190 45.56 -53.08 92.59
CA ILE A 190 45.63 -52.39 93.87
C ILE A 190 44.52 -52.85 94.83
N GLY A 191 43.33 -53.13 94.32
CA GLY A 191 42.22 -53.62 95.15
C GLY A 191 42.37 -55.05 95.67
N LYS A 192 43.45 -55.79 95.28
CA LYS A 192 43.76 -57.16 95.76
C LYS A 192 44.78 -57.21 96.87
N ILE A 193 45.31 -56.07 97.23
CA ILE A 193 46.25 -55.87 98.35
C ILE A 193 45.45 -55.47 99.61
#